data_ac3dee9f0b07d6e72417fe1063cd66ad
#
_entry.id   ac3dee9f0b07d6e72417fe1063cd66ad
#
_cell.length_a   1.000
_cell.length_b   1.000
_cell.length_c   1.000
_cell.angle_alpha   90.00
_cell.angle_beta   90.00
_cell.angle_gamma   90.00
#
_symmetry.space_group_name_H-M   'P 1'
#
loop_
_entity.id
_entity.type
_entity.pdbx_description
1 polymer ?
#
loop_
_entity_poly.entity_id
_entity_poly.type
_entity_poly.pdbx_seq_one_letter_code
_entity_poly.pdbx_strand_id
1 'polypeptide(L)'
;MKDVIYRDVKKEDLCEFENLIKDAFNFDKFIHNKELLKVITTSYLKESICESSFIKVASKGDKVLGFILCKAHGDKANYNHLFTPLNEGKYPTTLPIENIKDENEIAEFIKIKEAYSELLNGKENLFDSCINLFIVSEEARGLGIGKTLLNYSLKYMHSMKSSSLYLFTDDRCNYGFYKSQGFNCLDEVDVYLKTVDSNLKTFLYTYSY
;
A
#
# COMPACT_ATOMS: atom_id res chain seq x y z
N MET A 1 -11.21 11.45 20.70
CA MET A 1 -11.54 10.76 19.43
C MET A 1 -12.84 11.26 18.78
N LYS A 2 -13.49 12.31 19.30
CA LYS A 2 -14.81 12.78 18.77
C LYS A 2 -14.78 13.36 17.34
N ASP A 3 -13.61 13.51 16.70
CA ASP A 3 -13.49 14.24 15.44
C ASP A 3 -12.89 13.45 14.27
N VAL A 4 -12.60 12.14 14.44
CA VAL A 4 -12.10 11.29 13.34
C VAL A 4 -13.28 10.74 12.58
N ILE A 5 -13.34 11.02 11.29
CA ILE A 5 -14.36 10.48 10.37
C ILE A 5 -13.73 9.44 9.43
N TYR A 6 -14.52 8.43 9.11
CA TYR A 6 -14.15 7.37 8.16
C TYR A 6 -15.03 7.52 6.93
N ARG A 7 -14.42 7.88 5.81
CA ARG A 7 -15.13 8.26 4.59
C ARG A 7 -14.52 7.62 3.34
N ASP A 8 -15.20 7.76 2.24
CA ASP A 8 -14.67 7.37 0.94
C ASP A 8 -13.57 8.34 0.49
N VAL A 9 -12.72 7.88 -0.40
CA VAL A 9 -11.61 8.66 -0.96
C VAL A 9 -12.13 9.82 -1.81
N LYS A 10 -11.41 10.93 -1.77
CA LYS A 10 -11.60 12.09 -2.65
C LYS A 10 -10.33 12.32 -3.46
N LYS A 11 -10.45 13.02 -4.59
CA LYS A 11 -9.30 13.35 -5.44
C LYS A 11 -8.24 14.19 -4.70
N GLU A 12 -8.70 15.07 -3.82
CA GLU A 12 -7.85 15.93 -3.01
C GLU A 12 -6.96 15.16 -2.03
N ASP A 13 -7.35 13.93 -1.66
CA ASP A 13 -6.59 13.09 -0.73
C ASP A 13 -5.29 12.54 -1.34
N LEU A 14 -5.17 12.49 -2.67
CA LEU A 14 -4.05 11.84 -3.35
C LEU A 14 -2.70 12.44 -2.98
N CYS A 15 -2.62 13.75 -2.77
CA CYS A 15 -1.39 14.41 -2.35
C CYS A 15 -0.96 13.97 -0.94
N GLU A 16 -1.91 13.87 -0.02
CA GLU A 16 -1.64 13.37 1.34
C GLU A 16 -1.30 11.89 1.35
N PHE A 17 -1.89 11.08 0.45
CA PHE A 17 -1.53 9.68 0.31
C PHE A 17 -0.07 9.52 -0.14
N GLU A 18 0.39 10.32 -1.12
CA GLU A 18 1.80 10.33 -1.55
C GLU A 18 2.74 10.64 -0.39
N ASN A 19 2.42 11.65 0.43
CA ASN A 19 3.21 12.00 1.61
C ASN A 19 3.26 10.84 2.62
N LEU A 20 2.12 10.25 2.94
CA LEU A 20 2.04 9.13 3.87
C LEU A 20 2.78 7.87 3.36
N ILE A 21 2.75 7.60 2.05
CA ILE A 21 3.53 6.52 1.43
C ILE A 21 5.02 6.76 1.61
N LYS A 22 5.49 7.97 1.24
CA LYS A 22 6.89 8.35 1.36
C LYS A 22 7.40 8.14 2.79
N ASP A 23 6.63 8.64 3.77
CA ASP A 23 6.99 8.56 5.19
C ASP A 23 6.94 7.10 5.72
N ALA A 24 5.90 6.35 5.35
CA ALA A 24 5.71 4.98 5.84
C ALA A 24 6.78 4.00 5.34
N PHE A 25 7.16 4.12 4.06
CA PHE A 25 8.14 3.22 3.45
C PHE A 25 9.57 3.73 3.52
N ASN A 26 9.79 4.95 4.06
CA ASN A 26 11.12 5.58 4.15
C ASN A 26 11.86 5.57 2.80
N PHE A 27 11.16 5.81 1.70
CA PHE A 27 11.74 5.77 0.36
C PHE A 27 12.91 6.73 0.20
N ASP A 28 12.91 7.84 0.93
CA ASP A 28 13.98 8.84 0.96
C ASP A 28 15.31 8.31 1.54
N LYS A 29 15.31 7.19 2.26
CA LYS A 29 16.53 6.58 2.78
C LYS A 29 17.34 5.84 1.72
N PHE A 30 16.72 5.40 0.64
CA PHE A 30 17.37 4.65 -0.43
C PHE A 30 17.13 5.22 -1.83
N ILE A 31 16.24 6.22 -1.97
CA ILE A 31 16.03 6.98 -3.20
C ILE A 31 16.37 8.44 -2.92
N HIS A 32 17.58 8.85 -3.33
CA HIS A 32 18.10 10.20 -3.04
C HIS A 32 17.70 11.22 -4.11
N ASN A 33 17.44 10.75 -5.33
CA ASN A 33 16.95 11.59 -6.41
C ASN A 33 15.49 11.97 -6.16
N LYS A 34 15.21 13.25 -5.89
CA LYS A 34 13.86 13.76 -5.55
C LYS A 34 12.83 13.59 -6.67
N GLU A 35 13.26 13.71 -7.93
CA GLU A 35 12.35 13.51 -9.08
C GLU A 35 11.99 12.04 -9.21
N LEU A 36 12.96 11.16 -9.09
CA LEU A 36 12.75 9.71 -9.08
C LEU A 36 11.84 9.29 -7.92
N LEU A 37 12.12 9.78 -6.70
CA LEU A 37 11.30 9.53 -5.52
C LEU A 37 9.83 9.90 -5.76
N LYS A 38 9.59 11.09 -6.36
CA LYS A 38 8.25 11.53 -6.70
C LYS A 38 7.58 10.61 -7.71
N VAL A 39 8.29 10.24 -8.78
CA VAL A 39 7.77 9.37 -9.84
C VAL A 39 7.43 8.00 -9.27
N ILE A 40 8.32 7.38 -8.49
CA ILE A 40 8.08 6.07 -7.87
C ILE A 40 6.88 6.12 -6.93
N THR A 41 6.82 7.11 -6.03
CA THR A 41 5.72 7.25 -5.07
C THR A 41 4.37 7.45 -5.78
N THR A 42 4.33 8.33 -6.78
CA THR A 42 3.12 8.59 -7.56
C THR A 42 2.67 7.37 -8.37
N SER A 43 3.61 6.66 -9.02
CA SER A 43 3.31 5.46 -9.80
C SER A 43 2.81 4.33 -8.90
N TYR A 44 3.46 4.12 -7.74
CA TYR A 44 3.06 3.13 -6.77
C TYR A 44 1.64 3.39 -6.22
N LEU A 45 1.33 4.65 -5.87
CA LEU A 45 -0.01 5.03 -5.44
C LEU A 45 -1.04 4.79 -6.54
N LYS A 46 -0.75 5.21 -7.78
CA LYS A 46 -1.65 5.03 -8.92
C LYS A 46 -1.94 3.56 -9.18
N GLU A 47 -0.92 2.72 -9.24
CA GLU A 47 -1.05 1.26 -9.39
C GLU A 47 -1.94 0.69 -8.29
N SER A 48 -1.63 0.99 -7.01
CA SER A 48 -2.39 0.49 -5.86
C SER A 48 -3.87 0.90 -5.89
N ILE A 49 -4.18 2.14 -6.30
CA ILE A 49 -5.56 2.64 -6.42
C ILE A 49 -6.28 1.96 -7.58
N CYS A 50 -5.64 1.87 -8.76
CA CYS A 50 -6.25 1.27 -9.95
C CYS A 50 -6.56 -0.22 -9.75
N GLU A 51 -5.76 -0.93 -8.96
CA GLU A 51 -5.99 -2.33 -8.61
C GLU A 51 -7.00 -2.54 -7.49
N SER A 52 -7.46 -1.48 -6.84
CA SER A 52 -8.39 -1.58 -5.71
C SER A 52 -9.85 -1.46 -6.12
N SER A 53 -10.71 -2.16 -5.39
CA SER A 53 -12.16 -2.08 -5.51
C SER A 53 -12.82 -1.44 -4.27
N PHE A 54 -12.04 -1.17 -3.23
CA PHE A 54 -12.49 -0.50 -2.02
C PHE A 54 -11.38 0.37 -1.44
N ILE A 55 -11.73 1.61 -1.08
CA ILE A 55 -10.83 2.57 -0.42
C ILE A 55 -11.57 3.21 0.74
N LYS A 56 -10.97 3.19 1.93
CA LYS A 56 -11.50 3.90 3.10
C LYS A 56 -10.43 4.80 3.69
N VAL A 57 -10.82 6.03 4.00
CA VAL A 57 -9.95 7.09 4.53
C VAL A 57 -10.39 7.46 5.94
N ALA A 58 -9.45 7.56 6.85
CA ALA A 58 -9.62 8.18 8.16
C ALA A 58 -9.09 9.61 8.11
N SER A 59 -9.90 10.61 8.45
CA SER A 59 -9.49 12.02 8.45
C SER A 59 -10.01 12.77 9.67
N LYS A 60 -9.31 13.87 10.00
CA LYS A 60 -9.74 14.84 10.99
C LYS A 60 -9.68 16.23 10.35
N GLY A 61 -10.86 16.84 10.14
CA GLY A 61 -10.96 17.97 9.24
C GLY A 61 -10.47 17.58 7.84
N ASP A 62 -9.60 18.41 7.26
CA ASP A 62 -9.01 18.17 5.94
C ASP A 62 -7.78 17.25 5.98
N LYS A 63 -7.25 16.95 7.17
CA LYS A 63 -6.05 16.12 7.33
C LYS A 63 -6.37 14.64 7.24
N VAL A 64 -5.68 13.93 6.36
CA VAL A 64 -5.71 12.47 6.28
C VAL A 64 -4.81 11.88 7.38
N LEU A 65 -5.39 10.99 8.19
CA LEU A 65 -4.69 10.29 9.28
C LEU A 65 -4.30 8.87 8.91
N GLY A 66 -4.90 8.33 7.87
CA GLY A 66 -4.60 7.00 7.36
C GLY A 66 -5.63 6.55 6.33
N PHE A 67 -5.30 5.50 5.60
CA PHE A 67 -6.17 4.93 4.57
C PHE A 67 -5.87 3.45 4.37
N ILE A 68 -6.83 2.74 3.78
CA ILE A 68 -6.70 1.34 3.40
C ILE A 68 -7.30 1.14 2.00
N LEU A 69 -6.54 0.42 1.16
CA LEU A 69 -6.88 0.05 -0.21
C LEU A 69 -6.98 -1.47 -0.30
N CYS A 70 -8.07 -1.98 -0.84
CA CYS A 70 -8.34 -3.41 -0.91
C CYS A 70 -8.93 -3.81 -2.25
N LYS A 71 -8.74 -5.07 -2.62
CA LYS A 71 -9.38 -5.71 -3.76
C LYS A 71 -10.11 -6.96 -3.31
N ALA A 72 -11.40 -7.08 -3.66
CA ALA A 72 -12.11 -8.36 -3.71
C ALA A 72 -12.15 -8.80 -5.17
N HIS A 73 -11.69 -10.02 -5.49
CA HIS A 73 -11.47 -10.45 -6.88
C HIS A 73 -12.77 -10.46 -7.71
N GLY A 74 -13.92 -10.70 -7.08
CA GLY A 74 -15.23 -10.66 -7.75
C GLY A 74 -15.82 -9.26 -7.99
N ASP A 75 -15.24 -8.21 -7.38
CA ASP A 75 -15.73 -6.84 -7.51
C ASP A 75 -15.10 -6.13 -8.72
N LYS A 76 -15.97 -5.55 -9.58
CA LYS A 76 -15.57 -4.77 -10.76
C LYS A 76 -15.43 -3.27 -10.49
N ALA A 77 -15.71 -2.82 -9.26
CA ALA A 77 -15.50 -1.43 -8.87
C ALA A 77 -14.02 -1.04 -9.07
N ASN A 78 -13.80 0.21 -9.46
CA ASN A 78 -12.47 0.78 -9.66
C ASN A 78 -12.47 2.28 -9.36
N TYR A 79 -11.29 2.84 -9.22
CA TYR A 79 -11.08 4.25 -8.89
C TYR A 79 -10.31 5.02 -9.97
N ASN A 80 -10.32 4.53 -11.22
CA ASN A 80 -9.61 5.17 -12.35
C ASN A 80 -10.05 6.62 -12.58
N HIS A 81 -11.29 6.98 -12.22
CA HIS A 81 -11.83 8.34 -12.33
C HIS A 81 -11.06 9.36 -11.49
N LEU A 82 -10.32 8.94 -10.45
CA LEU A 82 -9.47 9.84 -9.66
C LEU A 82 -8.29 10.40 -10.46
N PHE A 83 -7.91 9.73 -11.55
CA PHE A 83 -6.80 10.08 -12.44
C PHE A 83 -7.27 10.57 -13.82
N THR A 84 -8.41 11.28 -13.89
CA THR A 84 -8.94 11.82 -15.16
C THR A 84 -8.03 12.87 -15.81
N PRO A 85 -8.16 13.17 -17.13
CA PRO A 85 -7.20 13.89 -18.00
C PRO A 85 -6.64 15.21 -17.47
N LEU A 86 -7.32 15.91 -16.56
CA LEU A 86 -6.82 17.13 -15.93
C LEU A 86 -5.49 16.95 -15.18
N ASN A 87 -5.03 15.71 -14.99
CA ASN A 87 -3.81 15.36 -14.25
C ASN A 87 -2.82 14.51 -15.08
N GLU A 88 -3.02 14.32 -16.39
CA GLU A 88 -2.14 13.46 -17.22
C GLU A 88 -0.67 13.92 -17.20
N GLY A 89 -0.40 15.22 -17.02
CA GLY A 89 0.95 15.74 -16.83
C GLY A 89 1.51 15.58 -15.40
N LYS A 90 0.66 15.27 -14.42
CA LYS A 90 1.01 15.20 -13.00
C LYS A 90 1.27 13.77 -12.52
N TYR A 91 0.70 12.80 -13.21
CA TYR A 91 0.82 11.37 -12.88
C TYR A 91 1.35 10.60 -14.10
N PRO A 92 2.67 10.51 -14.27
CA PRO A 92 3.25 9.75 -15.37
C PRO A 92 2.80 8.29 -15.30
N THR A 93 2.38 7.76 -16.43
CA THR A 93 1.91 6.37 -16.56
C THR A 93 3.05 5.38 -16.69
N THR A 94 4.24 5.86 -16.98
CA THR A 94 5.46 5.06 -17.13
C THR A 94 6.60 5.77 -16.42
N LEU A 95 7.45 5.02 -15.74
CA LEU A 95 8.72 5.53 -15.26
C LEU A 95 9.49 6.06 -16.46
N PRO A 96 9.91 7.34 -16.53
CA PRO A 96 10.77 7.85 -17.57
C PRO A 96 12.18 7.30 -17.33
N ILE A 97 12.38 6.01 -17.65
CA ILE A 97 13.62 5.26 -17.41
C ILE A 97 14.80 5.92 -18.14
N GLU A 98 14.53 6.59 -19.26
CA GLU A 98 15.57 7.17 -20.13
C GLU A 98 16.41 8.30 -19.50
N ASN A 99 15.94 8.91 -18.40
CA ASN A 99 16.61 10.03 -17.72
C ASN A 99 17.10 9.72 -16.31
N ILE A 100 17.02 8.46 -15.86
CA ILE A 100 17.36 8.10 -14.48
C ILE A 100 18.81 7.66 -14.44
N LYS A 101 19.66 8.50 -13.88
CA LYS A 101 21.11 8.24 -13.72
C LYS A 101 21.43 7.22 -12.63
N ASP A 102 20.47 6.87 -11.77
CA ASP A 102 20.65 5.96 -10.66
C ASP A 102 19.92 4.62 -10.88
N GLU A 103 20.47 3.81 -11.77
CA GLU A 103 19.99 2.44 -12.05
C GLU A 103 19.88 1.58 -10.78
N ASN A 104 20.74 1.83 -9.78
CA ASN A 104 20.77 1.07 -8.53
C ASN A 104 19.54 1.31 -7.65
N GLU A 105 19.07 2.56 -7.52
CA GLU A 105 17.91 2.90 -6.68
C GLU A 105 16.62 2.29 -7.22
N ILE A 106 16.45 2.30 -8.54
CA ILE A 106 15.31 1.64 -9.21
C ILE A 106 15.41 0.12 -9.06
N ALA A 107 16.61 -0.44 -9.27
CA ALA A 107 16.81 -1.87 -9.15
C ALA A 107 16.40 -2.41 -7.77
N GLU A 108 16.61 -1.64 -6.70
CA GLU A 108 16.18 -2.05 -5.36
C GLU A 108 14.66 -2.02 -5.18
N PHE A 109 13.99 -1.00 -5.71
CA PHE A 109 12.53 -0.98 -5.71
C PHE A 109 11.94 -2.15 -6.50
N ILE A 110 12.53 -2.47 -7.65
CA ILE A 110 12.14 -3.62 -8.47
C ILE A 110 12.34 -4.93 -7.70
N LYS A 111 13.48 -5.11 -7.02
CA LYS A 111 13.75 -6.32 -6.21
C LYS A 111 12.71 -6.54 -5.11
N ILE A 112 12.24 -5.47 -4.45
CA ILE A 112 11.20 -5.58 -3.44
C ILE A 112 9.88 -6.05 -4.09
N LYS A 113 9.52 -5.52 -5.27
CA LYS A 113 8.32 -5.96 -6.01
C LYS A 113 8.46 -7.41 -6.48
N GLU A 114 9.64 -7.81 -6.94
CA GLU A 114 9.94 -9.20 -7.34
C GLU A 114 9.80 -10.16 -6.15
N ALA A 115 10.29 -9.78 -4.97
CA ALA A 115 10.14 -10.57 -3.76
C ALA A 115 8.67 -10.76 -3.36
N TYR A 116 7.83 -9.74 -3.47
CA TYR A 116 6.39 -9.88 -3.25
C TYR A 116 5.74 -10.81 -4.29
N SER A 117 6.16 -10.72 -5.55
CA SER A 117 5.68 -11.62 -6.61
C SER A 117 6.11 -13.06 -6.36
N GLU A 118 7.35 -13.29 -5.89
CA GLU A 118 7.87 -14.61 -5.52
C GLU A 118 7.08 -15.20 -4.35
N LEU A 119 6.80 -14.42 -3.30
CA LEU A 119 6.02 -14.84 -2.14
C LEU A 119 4.61 -15.31 -2.51
N LEU A 120 3.99 -14.73 -3.54
CA LEU A 120 2.65 -15.08 -3.99
C LEU A 120 2.64 -16.19 -5.04
N ASN A 121 3.76 -16.40 -5.75
CA ASN A 121 3.85 -17.32 -6.88
C ASN A 121 3.32 -18.72 -6.55
N GLY A 122 2.35 -19.18 -7.36
CA GLY A 122 1.66 -20.47 -7.18
C GLY A 122 0.64 -20.51 -6.04
N LYS A 123 0.41 -19.39 -5.33
CA LYS A 123 -0.53 -19.25 -4.22
C LYS A 123 -1.72 -18.33 -4.55
N GLU A 124 -1.77 -17.73 -5.75
CA GLU A 124 -2.75 -16.72 -6.15
C GLU A 124 -4.19 -17.22 -5.99
N ASN A 125 -4.42 -18.48 -6.31
CA ASN A 125 -5.75 -19.11 -6.25
C ASN A 125 -6.20 -19.47 -4.81
N LEU A 126 -5.35 -19.26 -3.81
CA LEU A 126 -5.71 -19.50 -2.41
C LEU A 126 -6.52 -18.35 -1.80
N PHE A 127 -6.60 -17.22 -2.50
CA PHE A 127 -7.15 -15.99 -1.96
C PHE A 127 -8.22 -15.38 -2.85
N ASP A 128 -9.30 -14.90 -2.22
CA ASP A 128 -10.40 -14.21 -2.89
C ASP A 128 -10.24 -12.69 -2.85
N SER A 129 -9.28 -12.19 -2.05
CA SER A 129 -9.09 -10.75 -1.84
C SER A 129 -7.68 -10.43 -1.35
N CYS A 130 -7.32 -9.14 -1.41
CA CYS A 130 -6.05 -8.64 -0.86
C CYS A 130 -6.19 -7.22 -0.30
N ILE A 131 -5.25 -6.86 0.59
CA ILE A 131 -5.00 -5.49 0.99
C ILE A 131 -3.80 -5.00 0.18
N ASN A 132 -4.04 -4.05 -0.75
CA ASN A 132 -3.02 -3.51 -1.64
C ASN A 132 -2.13 -2.49 -0.93
N LEU A 133 -2.74 -1.67 -0.05
CA LEU A 133 -2.01 -0.63 0.67
C LEU A 133 -2.75 -0.25 1.95
N PHE A 134 -2.02 -0.14 3.05
CA PHE A 134 -2.59 0.23 4.34
C PHE A 134 -1.61 1.06 5.15
N ILE A 135 -1.93 2.33 5.36
CA ILE A 135 -1.06 3.27 6.06
C ILE A 135 -1.85 4.04 7.11
N VAL A 136 -1.25 4.22 8.29
CA VAL A 136 -1.70 5.13 9.34
C VAL A 136 -0.53 6.05 9.67
N SER A 137 -0.77 7.35 9.67
CA SER A 137 0.26 8.35 10.01
C SER A 137 0.84 8.08 11.38
N GLU A 138 2.10 8.39 11.58
CA GLU A 138 2.80 8.10 12.83
C GLU A 138 2.12 8.76 14.04
N GLU A 139 1.71 10.01 13.90
CA GLU A 139 0.99 10.77 14.94
C GLU A 139 -0.39 10.19 15.31
N ALA A 140 -0.98 9.38 14.43
CA ALA A 140 -2.28 8.75 14.61
C ALA A 140 -2.20 7.29 15.06
N ARG A 141 -0.99 6.76 15.27
CA ARG A 141 -0.77 5.42 15.82
C ARG A 141 -1.24 5.37 17.29
N GLY A 142 -1.66 4.21 17.73
CA GLY A 142 -2.19 4.02 19.09
C GLY A 142 -3.62 4.53 19.31
N LEU A 143 -4.21 5.30 18.38
CA LEU A 143 -5.57 5.85 18.48
C LEU A 143 -6.67 4.90 17.97
N GLY A 144 -6.36 3.64 17.65
CA GLY A 144 -7.33 2.66 17.15
C GLY A 144 -7.76 2.85 15.69
N ILE A 145 -7.17 3.85 14.98
CA ILE A 145 -7.52 4.16 13.58
C ILE A 145 -7.24 2.98 12.67
N GLY A 146 -6.06 2.35 12.81
CA GLY A 146 -5.70 1.18 12.02
C GLY A 146 -6.68 0.03 12.19
N LYS A 147 -7.06 -0.31 13.43
CA LYS A 147 -8.05 -1.34 13.70
C LYS A 147 -9.41 -1.03 13.06
N THR A 148 -9.83 0.23 13.11
CA THR A 148 -11.11 0.65 12.52
C THR A 148 -11.09 0.57 11.00
N LEU A 149 -10.02 1.04 10.34
CA LEU A 149 -9.84 0.93 8.88
C LEU A 149 -9.82 -0.54 8.44
N LEU A 150 -9.06 -1.38 9.15
CA LEU A 150 -9.03 -2.82 8.88
C LEU A 150 -10.42 -3.46 9.01
N ASN A 151 -11.17 -3.10 10.04
CA ASN A 151 -12.55 -3.61 10.21
C ASN A 151 -13.48 -3.19 9.06
N TYR A 152 -13.32 -1.99 8.48
CA TYR A 152 -14.07 -1.60 7.28
C TYR A 152 -13.72 -2.49 6.09
N SER A 153 -12.44 -2.78 5.87
CA SER A 153 -12.01 -3.63 4.77
C SER A 153 -12.47 -5.08 4.94
N LEU A 154 -12.34 -5.64 6.16
CA LEU A 154 -12.81 -7.00 6.43
C LEU A 154 -14.33 -7.14 6.22
N LYS A 155 -15.12 -6.16 6.67
CA LYS A 155 -16.57 -6.13 6.42
C LYS A 155 -16.90 -6.05 4.92
N TYR A 156 -16.18 -5.21 4.18
CA TYR A 156 -16.35 -5.11 2.73
C TYR A 156 -16.05 -6.45 2.06
N MET A 157 -14.88 -7.05 2.31
CA MET A 157 -14.48 -8.32 1.71
C MET A 157 -15.45 -9.45 2.07
N HIS A 158 -15.89 -9.51 3.33
CA HIS A 158 -16.92 -10.46 3.76
C HIS A 158 -18.25 -10.28 3.00
N SER A 159 -18.68 -9.02 2.75
CA SER A 159 -19.88 -8.74 1.95
C SER A 159 -19.73 -9.19 0.49
N MET A 160 -18.50 -9.25 -0.02
CA MET A 160 -18.14 -9.78 -1.33
C MET A 160 -17.96 -11.30 -1.34
N LYS A 161 -18.25 -11.98 -0.21
CA LYS A 161 -18.13 -13.43 -0.02
C LYS A 161 -16.69 -13.95 -0.11
N SER A 162 -15.69 -13.12 0.17
CA SER A 162 -14.32 -13.56 0.29
C SER A 162 -14.18 -14.48 1.50
N SER A 163 -13.52 -15.61 1.33
CA SER A 163 -13.21 -16.58 2.39
C SER A 163 -11.81 -16.37 2.97
N SER A 164 -10.93 -15.75 2.17
CA SER A 164 -9.53 -15.52 2.51
C SER A 164 -8.98 -14.26 1.86
N LEU A 165 -7.98 -13.68 2.50
CA LEU A 165 -7.24 -12.54 1.96
C LEU A 165 -5.76 -12.65 2.26
N TYR A 166 -4.96 -11.94 1.46
CA TYR A 166 -3.53 -11.75 1.74
C TYR A 166 -3.14 -10.28 1.75
N LEU A 167 -1.97 -10.00 2.29
CA LEU A 167 -1.26 -8.74 2.17
C LEU A 167 0.24 -8.97 2.22
N PHE A 168 1.00 -8.03 1.67
CA PHE A 168 2.44 -7.96 1.84
C PHE A 168 2.80 -6.91 2.89
N THR A 169 3.87 -7.17 3.63
CA THR A 169 4.49 -6.23 4.56
C THR A 169 5.97 -6.55 4.71
N ASP A 170 6.70 -5.72 5.42
CA ASP A 170 8.12 -5.94 5.69
C ASP A 170 8.49 -5.59 7.14
N ASP A 171 9.73 -5.86 7.54
CA ASP A 171 10.21 -5.66 8.91
C ASP A 171 10.43 -4.19 9.30
N ARG A 172 10.37 -3.25 8.35
CA ARG A 172 10.35 -1.80 8.60
C ARG A 172 8.96 -1.32 9.03
N CYS A 173 7.92 -2.11 8.71
CA CYS A 173 6.53 -1.83 9.03
C CYS A 173 6.14 -2.39 10.39
N ASN A 174 4.98 -1.96 10.92
CA ASN A 174 4.41 -2.55 12.12
C ASN A 174 3.69 -3.88 11.81
N TYR A 175 4.46 -4.89 11.35
CA TYR A 175 3.90 -6.20 10.99
C TYR A 175 3.28 -6.96 12.17
N GLY A 176 3.72 -6.67 13.41
CA GLY A 176 3.11 -7.21 14.63
C GLY A 176 1.65 -6.82 14.82
N PHE A 177 1.22 -5.70 14.22
CA PHE A 177 -0.18 -5.31 14.18
C PHE A 177 -1.05 -6.39 13.52
N TYR A 178 -0.66 -6.92 12.38
CA TYR A 178 -1.44 -7.93 11.66
C TYR A 178 -1.61 -9.20 12.48
N LYS A 179 -0.56 -9.67 13.13
CA LYS A 179 -0.61 -10.81 14.04
C LYS A 179 -1.61 -10.57 15.17
N SER A 180 -1.64 -9.37 15.76
CA SER A 180 -2.59 -8.99 16.81
C SER A 180 -4.05 -8.93 16.32
N GLN A 181 -4.27 -8.81 15.01
CA GLN A 181 -5.59 -8.81 14.37
C GLN A 181 -5.99 -10.18 13.79
N GLY A 182 -5.24 -11.25 14.10
CA GLY A 182 -5.58 -12.62 13.70
C GLY A 182 -5.02 -13.05 12.35
N PHE A 183 -4.12 -12.26 11.75
CA PHE A 183 -3.40 -12.67 10.55
C PHE A 183 -2.26 -13.64 10.90
N ASN A 184 -1.98 -14.55 9.98
CA ASN A 184 -0.85 -15.49 10.05
C ASN A 184 0.18 -15.16 8.97
N CYS A 185 1.46 -15.24 9.32
CA CYS A 185 2.53 -15.20 8.33
C CYS A 185 2.56 -16.53 7.59
N LEU A 186 2.30 -16.52 6.30
CA LEU A 186 2.31 -17.72 5.46
C LEU A 186 3.71 -18.01 4.93
N ASP A 187 4.44 -16.94 4.54
CA ASP A 187 5.75 -17.07 3.92
C ASP A 187 6.58 -15.81 4.13
N GLU A 188 7.90 -15.92 4.02
CA GLU A 188 8.84 -14.80 4.15
C GLU A 188 10.04 -14.96 3.24
N VAL A 189 10.61 -13.84 2.78
CA VAL A 189 11.85 -13.81 2.00
C VAL A 189 12.71 -12.61 2.37
N ASP A 190 14.03 -12.79 2.37
CA ASP A 190 14.99 -11.73 2.62
C ASP A 190 15.46 -11.10 1.30
N VAL A 191 15.39 -9.76 1.21
CA VAL A 191 15.86 -8.97 0.07
C VAL A 191 17.07 -8.16 0.49
N TYR A 192 18.24 -8.44 -0.08
CA TYR A 192 19.42 -7.64 0.18
C TYR A 192 19.37 -6.31 -0.59
N LEU A 193 19.34 -5.20 0.16
CA LEU A 193 19.35 -3.84 -0.35
C LEU A 193 20.79 -3.28 -0.30
N LYS A 194 21.41 -3.17 -1.46
CA LYS A 194 22.79 -2.78 -1.61
C LYS A 194 23.06 -1.32 -1.20
N THR A 195 22.08 -0.41 -1.44
CA THR A 195 22.23 1.03 -1.14
C THR A 195 22.32 1.32 0.35
N VAL A 196 21.72 0.46 1.19
CA VAL A 196 21.71 0.59 2.66
C VAL A 196 22.50 -0.53 3.36
N ASP A 197 23.16 -1.41 2.58
CA ASP A 197 23.95 -2.55 3.06
C ASP A 197 23.23 -3.38 4.15
N SER A 198 21.96 -3.70 3.91
CA SER A 198 21.15 -4.47 4.84
C SER A 198 20.10 -5.35 4.15
N ASN A 199 19.65 -6.40 4.86
CA ASN A 199 18.54 -7.20 4.42
C ASN A 199 17.21 -6.54 4.85
N LEU A 200 16.25 -6.59 3.95
CA LEU A 200 14.84 -6.30 4.19
C LEU A 200 14.10 -7.64 4.23
N LYS A 201 13.50 -7.97 5.35
CA LYS A 201 12.66 -9.15 5.45
C LYS A 201 11.24 -8.81 5.02
N THR A 202 10.77 -9.45 3.97
CA THR A 202 9.41 -9.30 3.44
C THR A 202 8.54 -10.49 3.81
N PHE A 203 7.25 -10.24 4.02
CA PHE A 203 6.29 -11.23 4.51
C PHE A 203 5.04 -11.28 3.66
N LEU A 204 4.50 -12.46 3.46
CA LEU A 204 3.13 -12.71 3.01
C LEU A 204 2.27 -13.09 4.22
N TYR A 205 1.37 -12.19 4.61
CA TYR A 205 0.38 -12.43 5.65
C TYR A 205 -0.97 -12.81 5.08
N THR A 206 -1.67 -13.69 5.76
CA THR A 206 -2.98 -14.20 5.34
C THR A 206 -4.00 -14.11 6.47
N TYR A 207 -5.27 -14.00 6.11
CA TYR A 207 -6.40 -14.03 7.02
C TYR A 207 -7.53 -14.85 6.40
N SER A 208 -8.17 -15.71 7.20
CA SER A 208 -9.37 -16.47 6.84
C SER A 208 -10.51 -16.06 7.76
N TYR A 209 -11.72 -15.93 7.18
CA TYR A 209 -12.93 -15.51 7.87
C TYR A 209 -13.57 -16.65 8.66
#